data_07db7077b9ddac07d7134e8e94e82286
#
_entry.id   07db7077b9ddac07d7134e8e94e82286
#
_cell.length_a   1.000
_cell.length_b   1.000
_cell.length_c   1.000
_cell.angle_alpha   90.00
_cell.angle_beta   90.00
_cell.angle_gamma   90.00
#
_symmetry.space_group_name_H-M   'P 1'
#
loop_
_entity.id
_entity.type
_entity.pdbx_description
1 polymer ?
#
loop_
_entity_poly.entity_id
_entity_poly.type
_entity_poly.pdbx_seq_one_letter_code
_entity_poly.pdbx_strand_id
1 'polypeptide(L)'
;GGKTLGYHQDASYVDWIVPQTMISCWMSLDQTSQKIGTLEFVTGSHKWVLNPPSVNFHSPDDYRRELINFAKDNNKELNITYVEVPPGGASFHHGYTWHGSGINKTSLNRRAIVSHCIPSNAKFHSTNIGGTGKIYKRYKKLNTNEMDESFFPILWNKEGYQTFN
;
A
#
# COMPACT_ATOMS: atom_id res chain seq x y z
N GLY A 1 -6.03 17.27 -14.03
CA GLY A 1 -4.90 16.46 -13.63
C GLY A 1 -5.21 15.60 -12.39
N GLY A 2 -4.40 14.55 -12.14
CA GLY A 2 -4.54 13.74 -10.94
C GLY A 2 -4.22 14.53 -9.67
N LYS A 3 -5.00 14.29 -8.61
CA LYS A 3 -4.81 14.93 -7.31
C LYS A 3 -3.69 14.26 -6.52
N THR A 4 -3.30 14.87 -5.41
CA THR A 4 -2.32 14.33 -4.48
C THR A 4 -2.85 13.08 -3.76
N LEU A 5 -1.94 12.22 -3.32
CA LEU A 5 -2.18 11.14 -2.39
C LEU A 5 -1.31 11.38 -1.15
N GLY A 6 -1.93 11.52 0.01
CA GLY A 6 -1.21 11.76 1.27
C GLY A 6 -0.23 10.64 1.58
N TYR A 7 0.90 10.99 2.17
CA TYR A 7 1.87 9.98 2.61
C TYR A 7 1.29 9.09 3.69
N HIS A 8 1.51 7.79 3.54
CA HIS A 8 0.97 6.74 4.41
C HIS A 8 1.80 5.46 4.34
N GLN A 9 1.44 4.50 5.14
CA GLN A 9 1.94 3.12 5.11
C GLN A 9 0.74 2.19 4.86
N ASP A 10 0.76 1.38 3.82
CA ASP A 10 -0.36 0.51 3.44
C ASP A 10 -0.78 -0.44 4.57
N ALA A 11 0.20 -0.97 5.32
CA ALA A 11 -0.06 -1.90 6.41
C ALA A 11 -0.91 -1.29 7.55
N SER A 12 -0.98 0.04 7.65
CA SER A 12 -1.83 0.72 8.63
C SER A 12 -3.33 0.47 8.39
N TYR A 13 -3.70 0.12 7.16
CA TYR A 13 -5.09 -0.11 6.76
C TYR A 13 -5.49 -1.58 6.77
N VAL A 14 -4.56 -2.48 7.11
CA VAL A 14 -4.78 -3.95 7.13
C VAL A 14 -4.49 -4.56 8.51
N ASP A 15 -4.84 -3.84 9.56
CA ASP A 15 -4.72 -4.28 10.96
C ASP A 15 -5.62 -5.48 11.33
N TRP A 16 -6.49 -5.85 10.40
CA TRP A 16 -7.41 -6.97 10.50
C TRP A 16 -6.84 -8.32 10.02
N ILE A 17 -5.57 -8.36 9.56
CA ILE A 17 -4.87 -9.60 9.15
C ILE A 17 -3.72 -9.95 10.10
N VAL A 18 -3.40 -11.23 10.17
CA VAL A 18 -2.26 -11.76 10.93
C VAL A 18 -1.46 -12.72 10.04
N PRO A 19 -0.17 -12.48 9.83
CA PRO A 19 0.63 -11.33 10.30
C PRO A 19 0.22 -10.03 9.59
N GLN A 20 0.34 -8.89 10.29
CA GLN A 20 0.04 -7.56 9.73
C GLN A 20 1.17 -7.10 8.81
N THR A 21 1.30 -7.74 7.68
CA THR A 21 2.31 -7.43 6.66
C THR A 21 1.76 -7.63 5.26
N MET A 22 2.33 -6.92 4.30
CA MET A 22 1.93 -6.99 2.91
C MET A 22 3.04 -6.46 2.01
N ILE A 23 2.95 -6.78 0.73
CA ILE A 23 3.72 -6.15 -0.34
C ILE A 23 2.76 -5.57 -1.36
N SER A 24 3.01 -4.36 -1.80
CA SER A 24 2.24 -3.70 -2.85
C SER A 24 3.02 -3.69 -4.15
N CYS A 25 2.39 -4.11 -5.23
CA CYS A 25 2.87 -3.95 -6.60
C CYS A 25 2.12 -2.79 -7.25
N TRP A 26 2.84 -1.74 -7.60
CA TRP A 26 2.29 -0.60 -8.33
C TRP A 26 2.81 -0.64 -9.76
N MET A 27 1.92 -0.88 -10.72
CA MET A 27 2.23 -0.97 -12.16
C MET A 27 1.68 0.25 -12.89
N SER A 28 2.55 0.98 -13.57
CA SER A 28 2.12 2.13 -14.35
C SER A 28 1.61 1.73 -15.74
N LEU A 29 0.51 2.33 -16.15
CA LEU A 29 -0.04 2.20 -17.51
C LEU A 29 0.44 3.32 -18.44
N ASP A 30 1.07 4.35 -17.88
CA ASP A 30 1.58 5.50 -18.60
C ASP A 30 3.06 5.74 -18.23
N GLN A 31 3.78 6.52 -19.04
CA GLN A 31 5.11 7.00 -18.67
C GLN A 31 5.02 7.83 -17.40
N THR A 32 5.89 7.58 -16.43
CA THR A 32 5.90 8.29 -15.14
C THR A 32 7.11 9.18 -14.97
N SER A 33 6.92 10.27 -14.24
CA SER A 33 7.97 11.18 -13.80
C SER A 33 7.49 11.99 -12.61
N GLN A 34 8.41 12.67 -11.94
CA GLN A 34 8.08 13.57 -10.83
C GLN A 34 7.05 14.65 -11.25
N LYS A 35 7.13 15.19 -12.48
CA LYS A 35 6.21 16.23 -12.98
C LYS A 35 4.77 15.73 -13.11
N ILE A 36 4.59 14.46 -13.43
CA ILE A 36 3.27 13.81 -13.55
C ILE A 36 2.70 13.43 -12.17
N GLY A 37 3.44 13.65 -11.09
CA GLY A 37 3.04 13.25 -9.74
C GLY A 37 3.11 11.74 -9.56
N THR A 38 4.22 11.12 -9.97
CA THR A 38 4.45 9.68 -9.76
C THR A 38 4.48 9.30 -8.29
N LEU A 39 4.51 8.01 -8.01
CA LEU A 39 4.65 7.50 -6.66
C LEU A 39 6.02 7.89 -6.09
N GLU A 40 6.03 8.32 -4.82
CA GLU A 40 7.20 8.72 -4.06
C GLU A 40 7.38 7.75 -2.89
N PHE A 41 8.62 7.28 -2.66
CA PHE A 41 8.97 6.43 -1.52
C PHE A 41 9.95 7.13 -0.60
N VAL A 42 9.80 6.91 0.70
CA VAL A 42 10.87 7.22 1.67
C VAL A 42 11.76 5.98 1.81
N THR A 43 12.96 6.07 1.27
CA THR A 43 13.93 4.96 1.25
C THR A 43 14.25 4.48 2.66
N GLY A 44 14.12 3.17 2.89
CA GLY A 44 14.42 2.54 4.18
C GLY A 44 13.32 2.65 5.24
N SER A 45 12.23 3.39 4.98
CA SER A 45 11.15 3.62 5.95
C SER A 45 10.33 2.36 6.30
N HIS A 46 10.45 1.28 5.53
CA HIS A 46 9.86 -0.02 5.90
C HIS A 46 10.40 -0.59 7.21
N LYS A 47 11.52 -0.07 7.71
CA LYS A 47 12.12 -0.44 9.01
C LYS A 47 11.61 0.43 10.17
N TRP A 48 10.77 1.42 9.89
CA TRP A 48 10.21 2.29 10.91
C TRP A 48 8.95 1.68 11.52
N VAL A 49 8.55 2.21 12.67
CA VAL A 49 7.30 1.79 13.31
C VAL A 49 6.10 2.14 12.43
N LEU A 50 5.05 1.35 12.55
CA LEU A 50 3.82 1.59 11.83
C LEU A 50 3.09 2.78 12.45
N ASN A 51 2.71 3.74 11.61
CA ASN A 51 1.88 4.87 12.01
C ASN A 51 0.39 4.49 11.91
N PRO A 52 -0.48 4.98 12.80
CA PRO A 52 -1.91 4.80 12.65
C PRO A 52 -2.42 5.30 11.29
N PRO A 53 -3.55 4.76 10.78
CA PRO A 53 -4.11 5.19 9.51
C PRO A 53 -4.40 6.68 9.48
N SER A 54 -3.98 7.37 8.40
CA SER A 54 -4.31 8.77 8.18
C SER A 54 -5.79 8.93 7.81
N VAL A 55 -6.44 9.94 8.39
CA VAL A 55 -7.80 10.33 8.01
C VAL A 55 -7.80 11.28 6.80
N ASN A 56 -6.67 11.93 6.51
CA ASN A 56 -6.50 12.89 5.40
C ASN A 56 -5.73 12.28 4.22
N PHE A 57 -6.10 11.08 3.83
CA PHE A 57 -5.40 10.30 2.81
C PHE A 57 -5.68 10.79 1.38
N HIS A 58 -6.94 11.15 1.09
CA HIS A 58 -7.36 11.50 -0.25
C HIS A 58 -7.25 13.01 -0.53
N SER A 59 -6.39 13.35 -1.48
CA SER A 59 -6.26 14.71 -2.04
C SER A 59 -5.98 15.83 -1.02
N PRO A 60 -5.12 15.64 -0.01
CA PRO A 60 -4.80 16.72 0.90
C PRO A 60 -3.98 17.79 0.20
N ASP A 61 -4.16 19.07 0.60
CA ASP A 61 -3.37 20.20 0.08
C ASP A 61 -1.88 20.03 0.41
N ASP A 62 -1.58 19.63 1.65
CA ASP A 62 -0.22 19.28 2.09
C ASP A 62 -0.10 17.76 2.25
N TYR A 63 0.19 17.09 1.17
CA TYR A 63 0.26 15.62 1.11
C TYR A 63 1.47 15.03 1.85
N ARG A 64 2.45 15.86 2.24
CA ARG A 64 3.63 15.46 3.01
C ARG A 64 3.51 15.71 4.50
N ARG A 65 2.51 16.39 4.98
CA ARG A 65 2.38 16.82 6.37
C ARG A 65 2.54 15.68 7.37
N GLU A 66 1.86 14.57 7.16
CA GLU A 66 1.92 13.43 8.08
C GLU A 66 3.30 12.80 8.12
N LEU A 67 3.93 12.63 6.98
CA LEU A 67 5.31 12.15 6.89
C LEU A 67 6.27 13.08 7.63
N ILE A 68 6.18 14.40 7.41
CA ILE A 68 7.06 15.38 8.03
C ILE A 68 6.91 15.37 9.55
N ASN A 69 5.67 15.35 10.05
CA ASN A 69 5.39 15.27 11.48
C ASN A 69 5.95 13.97 12.08
N PHE A 70 5.64 12.83 11.45
CA PHE A 70 6.16 11.54 11.89
C PHE A 70 7.70 11.52 11.94
N ALA A 71 8.35 12.01 10.90
CA ALA A 71 9.80 12.04 10.82
C ALA A 71 10.42 12.92 11.92
N LYS A 72 9.83 14.07 12.18
CA LYS A 72 10.23 14.99 13.26
C LYS A 72 10.09 14.33 14.64
N ASP A 73 8.91 13.74 14.91
CA ASP A 73 8.59 13.15 16.22
C ASP A 73 9.41 11.89 16.51
N ASN A 74 9.88 11.20 15.47
CA ASN A 74 10.65 9.96 15.57
C ASN A 74 12.13 10.12 15.18
N ASN A 75 12.60 11.35 14.99
CA ASN A 75 13.99 11.65 14.66
C ASN A 75 14.49 10.90 13.40
N LYS A 76 13.66 10.93 12.31
CA LYS A 76 13.93 10.24 11.06
C LYS A 76 14.38 11.21 9.97
N GLU A 77 15.38 10.82 9.22
CA GLU A 77 15.82 11.52 8.01
C GLU A 77 14.96 11.09 6.81
N LEU A 78 14.55 12.07 5.99
CA LEU A 78 13.73 11.83 4.81
C LEU A 78 14.59 11.75 3.55
N ASN A 79 14.70 10.56 2.99
CA ASN A 79 15.29 10.32 1.68
C ASN A 79 14.20 9.85 0.71
N ILE A 80 13.71 10.77 -0.13
CA ILE A 80 12.58 10.54 -1.05
C ILE A 80 13.09 10.14 -2.42
N THR A 81 12.58 9.02 -2.94
CA THR A 81 12.85 8.50 -4.29
C THR A 81 11.56 8.47 -5.10
N TYR A 82 11.63 8.86 -6.38
CA TYR A 82 10.52 8.88 -7.31
C TYR A 82 10.50 7.61 -8.16
N VAL A 83 9.30 7.04 -8.36
CA VAL A 83 9.12 5.87 -9.23
C VAL A 83 8.96 6.34 -10.67
N GLU A 84 10.05 6.43 -11.40
CA GLU A 84 10.05 6.82 -12.80
C GLU A 84 10.24 5.57 -13.67
N VAL A 85 9.16 5.13 -14.29
CA VAL A 85 9.10 3.88 -15.08
C VAL A 85 8.32 4.11 -16.37
N PRO A 86 8.62 3.33 -17.44
CA PRO A 86 7.84 3.34 -18.68
C PRO A 86 6.44 2.71 -18.47
N PRO A 87 5.53 2.84 -19.45
CA PRO A 87 4.28 2.07 -19.46
C PRO A 87 4.55 0.56 -19.31
N GLY A 88 3.82 -0.10 -18.42
CA GLY A 88 4.02 -1.50 -18.03
C GLY A 88 5.13 -1.72 -17.00
N GLY A 89 5.93 -0.71 -16.69
CA GLY A 89 6.91 -0.76 -15.60
C GLY A 89 6.22 -0.77 -14.25
N ALA A 90 6.84 -1.44 -13.28
CA ALA A 90 6.27 -1.61 -11.94
C ALA A 90 7.29 -1.36 -10.83
N SER A 91 6.78 -1.07 -9.65
CA SER A 91 7.56 -1.04 -8.41
C SER A 91 6.90 -1.91 -7.35
N PHE A 92 7.73 -2.51 -6.50
CA PHE A 92 7.28 -3.28 -5.35
C PHE A 92 7.72 -2.58 -4.07
N HIS A 93 6.83 -2.49 -3.11
CA HIS A 93 7.17 -1.92 -1.81
C HIS A 93 6.51 -2.68 -0.66
N HIS A 94 7.22 -2.75 0.45
CA HIS A 94 6.71 -3.33 1.69
C HIS A 94 5.60 -2.45 2.25
N GLY A 95 4.57 -3.04 2.85
CA GLY A 95 3.43 -2.30 3.41
C GLY A 95 3.78 -1.25 4.47
N TYR A 96 4.99 -1.33 5.06
CA TYR A 96 5.51 -0.35 6.03
C TYR A 96 6.28 0.80 5.36
N THR A 97 6.45 0.77 4.03
CA THR A 97 7.14 1.88 3.34
C THR A 97 6.25 3.10 3.30
N TRP A 98 6.74 4.21 3.84
CA TRP A 98 6.09 5.51 3.68
C TRP A 98 6.10 5.92 2.21
N HIS A 99 4.93 6.17 1.67
CA HIS A 99 4.77 6.57 0.28
C HIS A 99 3.57 7.48 0.08
N GLY A 100 3.59 8.19 -1.04
CA GLY A 100 2.53 9.10 -1.45
C GLY A 100 2.73 9.55 -2.88
N SER A 101 1.97 10.51 -3.35
CA SER A 101 2.19 11.11 -4.67
C SER A 101 1.77 12.58 -4.70
N GLY A 102 2.59 13.39 -5.37
CA GLY A 102 2.29 14.79 -5.61
C GLY A 102 1.21 15.00 -6.68
N ILE A 103 0.85 16.25 -6.89
CA ILE A 103 -0.11 16.65 -7.93
C ILE A 103 0.49 16.41 -9.33
N ASN A 104 -0.33 15.96 -10.26
CA ASN A 104 0.02 15.95 -11.67
C ASN A 104 -0.02 17.38 -12.24
N LYS A 105 1.14 17.94 -12.55
CA LYS A 105 1.33 19.28 -13.10
C LYS A 105 1.26 19.35 -14.63
N THR A 106 0.85 18.24 -15.26
CA THR A 106 0.80 18.12 -16.73
C THR A 106 -0.61 17.80 -17.21
N SER A 107 -0.81 17.83 -18.52
CA SER A 107 -2.04 17.36 -19.18
C SER A 107 -2.02 15.84 -19.46
N LEU A 108 -0.92 15.16 -19.18
CA LEU A 108 -0.77 13.74 -19.45
C LEU A 108 -1.49 12.88 -18.39
N ASN A 109 -1.89 11.69 -18.78
CA ASN A 109 -2.48 10.74 -17.84
C ASN A 109 -1.40 10.11 -16.94
N ARG A 110 -1.82 9.73 -15.73
CA ARG A 110 -1.05 8.91 -14.81
C ARG A 110 -1.97 7.83 -14.25
N ARG A 111 -2.15 6.77 -15.02
CA ARG A 111 -2.96 5.62 -14.64
C ARG A 111 -2.06 4.51 -14.11
N ALA A 112 -2.50 3.82 -13.11
CA ALA A 112 -1.79 2.67 -12.54
C ALA A 112 -2.77 1.61 -12.07
N ILE A 113 -2.28 0.38 -12.01
CA ILE A 113 -2.92 -0.75 -11.33
C ILE A 113 -2.12 -1.01 -10.06
N VAL A 114 -2.81 -1.18 -8.94
CA VAL A 114 -2.18 -1.54 -7.66
C VAL A 114 -2.71 -2.88 -7.22
N SER A 115 -1.81 -3.79 -6.90
CA SER A 115 -2.13 -5.08 -6.29
C SER A 115 -1.49 -5.17 -4.91
N HIS A 116 -2.31 -5.42 -3.90
CA HIS A 116 -1.85 -5.66 -2.54
C HIS A 116 -1.80 -7.17 -2.29
N CYS A 117 -0.61 -7.68 -2.02
CA CYS A 117 -0.38 -9.10 -1.76
C CYS A 117 -0.07 -9.30 -0.27
N ILE A 118 -0.73 -10.27 0.33
CA ILE A 118 -0.53 -10.68 1.73
C ILE A 118 0.12 -12.06 1.78
N PRO A 119 0.74 -12.47 2.90
CA PRO A 119 1.30 -13.80 3.01
C PRO A 119 0.25 -14.89 2.75
N SER A 120 0.64 -15.98 2.06
CA SER A 120 -0.26 -17.10 1.73
C SER A 120 -0.86 -17.80 2.97
N ASN A 121 -0.23 -17.65 4.13
CA ASN A 121 -0.69 -18.17 5.42
C ASN A 121 -1.42 -17.10 6.26
N ALA A 122 -1.72 -15.93 5.70
CA ALA A 122 -2.43 -14.87 6.41
C ALA A 122 -3.85 -15.32 6.79
N LYS A 123 -4.29 -14.86 7.96
CA LYS A 123 -5.64 -15.09 8.48
C LYS A 123 -6.26 -13.77 8.92
N PHE A 124 -7.57 -13.75 9.04
CA PHE A 124 -8.23 -12.64 9.72
C PHE A 124 -7.84 -12.61 11.20
N HIS A 125 -7.65 -11.42 11.73
CA HIS A 125 -7.47 -11.24 13.17
C HIS A 125 -8.71 -11.73 13.91
N SER A 126 -8.53 -12.43 15.04
CA SER A 126 -9.64 -13.07 15.76
C SER A 126 -10.64 -12.07 16.37
N THR A 127 -10.15 -10.92 16.79
CA THR A 127 -10.92 -9.89 17.52
C THR A 127 -10.93 -8.52 16.83
N ASN A 128 -9.82 -8.12 16.19
CA ASN A 128 -9.72 -6.83 15.52
C ASN A 128 -10.15 -6.95 14.05
N ILE A 129 -11.38 -6.56 13.74
CA ILE A 129 -11.94 -6.48 12.39
C ILE A 129 -12.33 -5.02 12.12
N GLY A 130 -11.45 -4.09 12.53
CA GLY A 130 -11.63 -2.65 12.32
C GLY A 130 -11.34 -2.20 10.90
N GLY A 131 -11.45 -0.89 10.66
CA GLY A 131 -11.04 -0.27 9.41
C GLY A 131 -11.63 -0.92 8.16
N THR A 132 -10.77 -1.23 7.19
CA THR A 132 -11.13 -1.92 5.94
C THR A 132 -11.56 -3.37 6.17
N GLY A 133 -11.17 -3.99 7.28
CA GLY A 133 -11.59 -5.34 7.65
C GLY A 133 -13.10 -5.51 7.77
N LYS A 134 -13.84 -4.44 8.09
CA LYS A 134 -15.32 -4.45 8.09
C LYS A 134 -15.90 -4.82 6.74
N ILE A 135 -15.21 -4.47 5.65
CA ILE A 135 -15.60 -4.80 4.28
C ILE A 135 -15.20 -6.24 3.96
N TYR A 136 -13.96 -6.61 4.27
CA TYR A 136 -13.36 -7.88 3.85
C TYR A 136 -13.78 -9.08 4.68
N LYS A 137 -14.28 -8.91 5.93
CA LYS A 137 -14.71 -10.01 6.80
C LYS A 137 -15.79 -10.92 6.19
N ARG A 138 -16.54 -10.43 5.20
CA ARG A 138 -17.55 -11.21 4.47
C ARG A 138 -16.95 -12.34 3.61
N TYR A 139 -15.66 -12.26 3.36
CA TYR A 139 -14.89 -13.19 2.54
C TYR A 139 -14.07 -14.17 3.37
N LYS A 140 -14.42 -14.34 4.64
CA LYS A 140 -13.89 -15.41 5.50
C LYS A 140 -14.56 -16.74 5.16
N LYS A 141 -13.83 -17.85 5.31
CA LYS A 141 -14.46 -19.17 5.41
C LYS A 141 -15.38 -19.21 6.63
N LEU A 142 -16.57 -19.78 6.45
CA LEU A 142 -17.60 -19.80 7.49
C LEU A 142 -17.06 -20.40 8.80
N ASN A 143 -17.34 -19.73 9.93
CA ASN A 143 -16.95 -20.12 11.28
C ASN A 143 -15.43 -20.30 11.52
N THR A 144 -14.59 -19.68 10.70
CA THR A 144 -13.13 -19.71 10.86
C THR A 144 -12.54 -18.30 10.78
N ASN A 145 -11.23 -18.17 10.96
CA ASN A 145 -10.46 -16.96 10.60
C ASN A 145 -9.70 -17.12 9.28
N GLU A 146 -9.90 -18.23 8.59
CA GLU A 146 -9.27 -18.49 7.30
C GLU A 146 -9.84 -17.57 6.21
N MET A 147 -8.99 -17.19 5.27
CA MET A 147 -9.40 -16.48 4.07
C MET A 147 -10.03 -17.48 3.08
N ASP A 148 -11.11 -17.08 2.44
CA ASP A 148 -11.68 -17.85 1.35
C ASP A 148 -10.88 -17.58 0.07
N GLU A 149 -10.27 -18.63 -0.47
CA GLU A 149 -9.40 -18.53 -1.65
C GLU A 149 -10.14 -18.12 -2.93
N SER A 150 -11.48 -18.23 -2.96
CA SER A 150 -12.28 -17.67 -4.05
C SER A 150 -12.20 -16.15 -4.12
N PHE A 151 -11.83 -15.48 -3.02
CA PHE A 151 -11.70 -14.03 -2.92
C PHE A 151 -10.27 -13.58 -2.61
N PHE A 152 -9.47 -14.45 -1.98
CA PHE A 152 -8.05 -14.23 -1.67
C PHE A 152 -7.22 -15.37 -2.27
N PRO A 153 -7.09 -15.42 -3.61
CA PRO A 153 -6.39 -16.51 -4.26
C PRO A 153 -4.92 -16.53 -3.85
N ILE A 154 -4.39 -17.71 -3.61
CA ILE A 154 -2.97 -17.93 -3.41
C ILE A 154 -2.32 -17.94 -4.79
N LEU A 155 -1.49 -16.93 -5.07
CA LEU A 155 -0.76 -16.80 -6.32
C LEU A 155 0.49 -17.68 -6.33
N TRP A 156 1.08 -17.89 -5.15
CA TRP A 156 2.25 -18.74 -4.94
C TRP A 156 2.47 -18.98 -3.45
N ASN A 157 2.98 -20.15 -3.11
CA ASN A 157 3.56 -20.44 -1.81
C ASN A 157 4.84 -21.27 -1.95
N LYS A 158 5.57 -21.49 -0.86
CA LYS A 158 6.85 -22.20 -0.89
C LYS A 158 6.72 -23.69 -1.27
N GLU A 159 5.54 -24.28 -1.14
CA GLU A 159 5.22 -25.65 -1.57
C GLU A 159 4.78 -25.71 -3.04
N GLY A 160 4.73 -24.57 -3.74
CA GLY A 160 4.30 -24.46 -5.15
C GLY A 160 2.79 -24.47 -5.37
N TYR A 161 1.99 -24.42 -4.29
CA TYR A 161 0.54 -24.39 -4.41
C TYR A 161 0.05 -23.03 -4.95
N GLN A 162 -0.95 -23.09 -5.81
CA GLN A 162 -1.70 -21.95 -6.34
C GLN A 162 -3.19 -22.30 -6.34
N THR A 163 -4.05 -21.31 -6.04
CA THR A 163 -5.52 -21.50 -6.03
C THR A 163 -6.07 -21.80 -7.44
N PHE A 164 -5.47 -21.18 -8.46
CA PHE A 164 -5.84 -21.40 -9.87
C PHE A 164 -4.62 -21.94 -10.61
N ASN A 165 -4.73 -23.17 -11.07
CA ASN A 165 -3.79 -23.85 -11.98
C ASN A 165 -4.41 -23.98 -13.36
#